data_81e7262d7fcd5187049a1c98d283649c
#
_entry.id   81e7262d7fcd5187049a1c98d283649c
#
_cell.length_a   1.000
_cell.length_b   1.000
_cell.length_c   1.000
_cell.angle_alpha   90.00
_cell.angle_beta   90.00
_cell.angle_gamma   90.00
#
_symmetry.space_group_name_H-M   'P 1'
#
loop_
_entity.id
_entity.type
_entity.pdbx_description
1 polymer ?
#
loop_
_entity_poly.entity_id
_entity_poly.type
_entity_poly.pdbx_seq_one_letter_code
_entity_poly.pdbx_strand_id
1 'polypeptide(L)' 'MANLSEIFHTLTAACSDAGGQTAWAEKNGISPTYVSLVLNAKTEPGPKILAALGYRKQISYERLNA' A
#
# COMPACT_ATOMS: atom_id res chain seq x y z
N MET A 1 10.71 -10.52 2.94
CA MET A 1 10.12 -9.26 3.40
C MET A 1 9.98 -8.30 2.21
N ALA A 2 8.79 -7.77 2.00
CA ALA A 2 8.56 -6.84 0.91
C ALA A 2 9.20 -5.50 1.23
N ASN A 3 9.84 -4.88 0.24
CA ASN A 3 10.37 -3.53 0.38
C ASN A 3 9.42 -2.54 -0.29
N LEU A 4 9.72 -1.26 -0.14
CA LEU A 4 8.86 -0.20 -0.64
C LEU A 4 8.67 -0.29 -2.16
N SER A 5 9.71 -0.67 -2.87
CA SER A 5 9.68 -0.81 -4.32
C SER A 5 8.70 -1.89 -4.75
N GLU A 6 8.69 -3.03 -4.06
CA GLU A 6 7.73 -4.10 -4.33
C GLU A 6 6.30 -3.66 -4.06
N ILE A 7 6.10 -2.91 -2.99
CA ILE A 7 4.77 -2.40 -2.65
C ILE A 7 4.27 -1.45 -3.74
N PHE A 8 5.13 -0.57 -4.25
CA PHE A 8 4.77 0.32 -5.35
C PHE A 8 4.40 -0.45 -6.60
N HIS A 9 5.18 -1.48 -6.95
CA HIS A 9 4.88 -2.32 -8.11
C HIS A 9 3.54 -3.04 -7.93
N THR A 10 3.30 -3.60 -6.77
CA THR A 10 2.05 -4.30 -6.49
C THR A 10 0.86 -3.34 -6.55
N LEU A 11 1.01 -2.15 -5.99
CA LEU A 11 -0.05 -1.14 -6.03
C LEU A 11 -0.34 -0.68 -7.46
N THR A 12 0.71 -0.44 -8.24
CA THR A 12 0.56 -0.04 -9.64
C THR A 12 -0.19 -1.10 -10.44
N ALA A 13 0.18 -2.35 -10.27
CA ALA A 13 -0.48 -3.48 -10.94
C ALA A 13 -1.94 -3.61 -10.51
N ALA A 14 -2.20 -3.45 -9.20
CA ALA A 14 -3.57 -3.54 -8.68
C ALA A 14 -4.45 -2.43 -9.23
N CYS A 15 -3.92 -1.22 -9.32
CA CYS A 15 -4.66 -0.11 -9.89
C CYS A 15 -4.95 -0.33 -11.38
N SER A 16 -3.97 -0.83 -12.11
CA SER A 16 -4.15 -1.16 -13.53
C SER A 16 -5.23 -2.20 -13.73
N ASP A 17 -5.22 -3.25 -12.90
CA ASP A 17 -6.20 -4.33 -12.98
C ASP A 17 -7.61 -3.85 -12.65
N ALA A 18 -7.73 -2.87 -11.78
CA ALA A 18 -9.03 -2.33 -11.38
C ALA A 18 -9.59 -1.30 -12.37
N GLY A 19 -8.79 -0.87 -13.32
CA GLY A 19 -9.20 0.15 -14.29
C GLY A 19 -8.72 1.54 -13.94
N GLY A 20 -7.74 1.68 -13.04
CA GLY A 20 -7.13 2.95 -12.68
C GLY A 20 -7.09 3.18 -11.18
N GLN A 21 -6.38 4.23 -10.78
CA GLN A 21 -6.19 4.57 -9.37
C GLN A 21 -7.51 4.84 -8.66
N THR A 22 -8.37 5.62 -9.29
CA THR A 22 -9.65 5.99 -8.71
C THR A 22 -10.53 4.76 -8.51
N ALA A 23 -10.60 3.90 -9.52
CA ALA A 23 -11.39 2.68 -9.44
C ALA A 23 -10.89 1.76 -8.34
N TRP A 24 -9.58 1.59 -8.23
CA TRP A 24 -9.01 0.75 -7.18
C TRP A 24 -9.27 1.32 -5.80
N ALA A 25 -9.10 2.65 -5.65
CA ALA A 25 -9.32 3.32 -4.39
C ALA A 25 -10.76 3.18 -3.91
N GLU A 26 -11.71 3.42 -4.80
CA GLU A 26 -13.13 3.30 -4.47
C GLU A 26 -13.49 1.88 -4.09
N LYS A 27 -12.97 0.91 -4.82
CA LYS A 27 -13.22 -0.51 -4.55
C LYS A 27 -12.75 -0.91 -3.15
N ASN A 28 -11.69 -0.29 -2.67
CA ASN A 28 -11.09 -0.64 -1.38
C ASN A 28 -11.42 0.36 -0.27
N GLY A 29 -12.29 1.32 -0.53
CA GLY A 29 -12.68 2.30 0.48
C GLY A 29 -11.56 3.23 0.90
N ILE A 30 -10.70 3.58 -0.05
CA ILE A 30 -9.54 4.44 0.19
C ILE A 30 -9.70 5.70 -0.65
N SER A 31 -9.20 6.83 -0.14
CA SER A 31 -9.24 8.08 -0.89
C SER A 31 -8.39 7.99 -2.16
N PRO A 32 -8.93 8.31 -3.34
CA PRO A 32 -8.14 8.36 -4.57
C PRO A 32 -6.97 9.32 -4.48
N THR A 33 -7.15 10.45 -3.79
CA THR A 33 -6.08 11.42 -3.59
C THR A 33 -4.93 10.80 -2.81
N TYR A 34 -5.24 10.03 -1.77
CA TYR A 34 -4.22 9.36 -0.99
C TYR A 34 -3.45 8.32 -1.82
N VAL A 35 -4.17 7.54 -2.64
CA VAL A 35 -3.54 6.56 -3.53
C VAL A 35 -2.58 7.27 -4.48
N SER A 36 -3.01 8.40 -5.05
CA SER A 36 -2.18 9.19 -5.94
C SER A 36 -0.91 9.69 -5.24
N LEU A 37 -1.04 10.16 -4.00
CA LEU A 37 0.12 10.61 -3.23
C LEU A 37 1.12 9.48 -2.99
N VAL A 38 0.61 8.30 -2.68
CA VAL A 38 1.48 7.13 -2.47
C VAL A 38 2.19 6.75 -3.77
N LEU A 39 1.47 6.72 -4.89
CA LEU A 39 2.04 6.35 -6.18
C LEU A 39 3.07 7.37 -6.68
N ASN A 40 2.96 8.62 -6.25
CA ASN A 40 3.92 9.66 -6.59
C ASN A 40 5.03 9.82 -5.55
N ALA A 41 5.11 8.88 -4.63
CA ALA A 41 6.11 8.86 -3.56
C ALA A 41 6.07 10.10 -2.67
N LYS A 42 4.91 10.73 -2.53
CA LYS A 42 4.73 11.89 -1.66
C LYS A 42 4.43 11.49 -0.22
N THR A 43 3.96 10.27 -0.02
CA THR A 43 3.68 9.74 1.30
C THR A 43 3.87 8.23 1.27
N GLU A 44 4.04 7.64 2.43
CA GLU A 44 4.21 6.20 2.54
C GLU A 44 2.85 5.49 2.47
N PRO A 45 2.83 4.25 1.95
CA PRO A 45 1.60 3.47 1.95
C PRO A 45 1.19 3.13 3.39
N GLY A 46 -0.02 3.53 3.75
CA GLY A 46 -0.54 3.30 5.08
C GLY A 46 -1.13 1.90 5.25
N PRO A 47 -1.62 1.60 6.47
CA PRO A 47 -2.16 0.28 6.78
C PRO A 47 -3.30 -0.16 5.87
N LYS A 48 -4.18 0.74 5.46
CA LYS A 48 -5.28 0.41 4.58
C LYS A 48 -4.81 -0.05 3.21
N ILE A 49 -3.83 0.65 2.64
CA ILE A 49 -3.28 0.28 1.35
C ILE A 49 -2.55 -1.06 1.46
N LEU A 50 -1.73 -1.22 2.49
CA LEU A 50 -0.99 -2.45 2.70
C LEU A 50 -1.94 -3.64 2.87
N ALA A 51 -2.98 -3.48 3.67
CA ALA A 51 -3.96 -4.55 3.87
C ALA A 51 -4.69 -4.89 2.58
N ALA A 52 -5.07 -3.90 1.79
CA ALA A 52 -5.75 -4.10 0.52
C ALA A 52 -4.90 -4.86 -0.48
N LEU A 53 -3.57 -4.70 -0.39
CA LEU A 53 -2.63 -5.40 -1.26
C LEU A 53 -2.20 -6.76 -0.71
N GLY A 54 -2.66 -7.13 0.48
CA GLY A 54 -2.30 -8.40 1.10
C GLY A 54 -1.04 -8.34 1.94
N TYR A 55 -0.54 -7.15 2.23
CA TYR A 55 0.61 -6.97 3.12
C TYR A 55 0.14 -6.58 4.50
N ARG A 56 0.99 -6.86 5.47
CA ARG A 56 0.77 -6.42 6.84
C ARG A 56 2.04 -5.76 7.33
N LYS A 57 1.89 -4.55 7.86
CA LYS A 57 3.02 -3.87 8.45
C LYS A 57 3.39 -4.59 9.73
N GLN A 58 4.60 -5.11 9.77
CA GLN A 58 5.11 -5.78 10.95
C GLN A 58 6.01 -4.82 11.71
N ILE A 59 5.63 -4.57 12.95
CA ILE A 59 6.50 -3.87 13.87
C ILE A 59 7.20 -4.96 14.66
N SER A 60 8.50 -5.07 14.42
CA SER A 60 9.30 -6.08 15.08
C SER A 60 9.84 -5.50 16.38
N TYR A 61 9.50 -6.15 17.48
CA TYR A 61 10.04 -5.78 18.79
C TYR A 61 11.05 -6.82 19.20
N GLU A 62 12.25 -6.35 19.45
CA GLU A 62 13.31 -7.24 19.88
C GLU A 62 13.27 -7.36 21.40
N ARG A 63 13.34 -8.58 21.87
CA ARG A 63 13.38 -8.82 23.30
C ARG A 63 14.77 -8.54 23.84
N LEU A 64 14.82 -7.74 24.86
CA LEU A 64 16.12 -7.36 25.43
C LEU A 64 16.75 -8.47 26.25
N ASN A 65 15.94 -9.39 26.72
CA ASN A 65 16.42 -10.48 27.59
C ASN A 65 15.76 -11.79 27.23
N ALA A 66 15.74 -12.07 25.98
CA ALA A 66 15.15 -13.30 25.45
C ALA A 66 15.91 -14.53 25.91
#